data_a0207df4c92b44e4d4fd599633e6f5c1
#
_entry.id   a0207df4c92b44e4d4fd599633e6f5c1
#
_cell.length_a   1.000
_cell.length_b   1.000
_cell.length_c   1.000
_cell.angle_alpha   90.00
_cell.angle_beta   90.00
_cell.angle_gamma   90.00
#
_symmetry.space_group_name_H-M   'P 1'
#
loop_
_entity.id
_entity.type
_entity.pdbx_description
1 polymer ?
#
loop_
_entity_poly.entity_id
_entity_poly.type
_entity_poly.pdbx_seq_one_letter_code
_entity_poly.pdbx_strand_id
1 'polypeptide(L)'
;MPVAELCRGGSGGVVVANPNAPTGRAIELHALRAILESNRDCVVLVDEAYVDFGAQSAAGLVPEYDNLVVVHTLSKSRSLAGLRVGYALGQPNLTAALRCVRDSINSYTVDRLAQTGGAAAMRDRAYFEATAAKVQATRERTAARLRELGFTVYPSAANFIFISHPDRAARALLAGLREKGVLVRWFDRPRIDNYLRVSIGTDEEMDAFCAAVQELLTKT
;
A
#
# COMPACT_ATOMS: atom_id res chain seq x y z
N MET A 1 12.56 1.66 -5.73
CA MET A 1 13.12 1.74 -4.35
C MET A 1 14.63 1.66 -4.45
N PRO A 2 15.41 2.42 -3.68
CA PRO A 2 16.88 2.41 -3.72
C PRO A 2 17.45 1.23 -2.90
N VAL A 3 17.30 0.01 -3.40
CA VAL A 3 17.73 -1.21 -2.72
C VAL A 3 19.21 -1.14 -2.31
N ALA A 4 20.07 -0.67 -3.20
CA ALA A 4 21.51 -0.53 -2.93
C ALA A 4 21.81 0.39 -1.72
N GLU A 5 21.00 1.39 -1.47
CA GLU A 5 21.15 2.27 -0.29
C GLU A 5 20.71 1.56 0.99
N LEU A 6 19.65 0.76 0.91
CA LEU A 6 19.15 -0.03 2.04
C LEU A 6 20.06 -1.20 2.41
N CYS A 7 20.94 -1.64 1.48
CA CYS A 7 21.93 -2.68 1.70
C CYS A 7 23.26 -2.16 2.27
N ARG A 8 23.41 -0.87 2.58
CA ARG A 8 24.70 -0.32 3.08
C ARG A 8 25.04 -0.74 4.51
N GLY A 9 24.07 -1.19 5.28
CA GLY A 9 24.25 -1.53 6.69
C GLY A 9 24.50 -0.31 7.59
N GLY A 10 24.78 -0.57 8.86
CA GLY A 10 25.16 0.46 9.84
C GLY A 10 24.03 1.38 10.31
N SER A 11 22.78 1.07 9.99
CA SER A 11 21.60 1.78 10.52
C SER A 11 21.03 1.06 11.73
N GLY A 12 20.35 1.80 12.63
CA GLY A 12 19.67 1.22 13.80
C GLY A 12 18.42 0.40 13.46
N GLY A 13 17.98 0.42 12.20
CA GLY A 13 16.84 -0.33 11.66
C GLY A 13 16.51 0.08 10.24
N VAL A 14 15.84 -0.80 9.51
CA VAL A 14 15.38 -0.57 8.14
C VAL A 14 13.87 -0.70 8.08
N VAL A 15 13.17 0.27 7.49
CA VAL A 15 11.72 0.23 7.29
C VAL A 15 11.42 0.31 5.79
N VAL A 16 10.71 -0.70 5.29
CA VAL A 16 10.34 -0.83 3.87
C VAL A 16 8.84 -0.94 3.74
N ALA A 17 8.19 -0.03 3.01
CA ALA A 17 6.79 -0.19 2.63
C ALA A 17 6.70 -1.00 1.32
N ASN A 18 6.01 -2.13 1.33
CA ASN A 18 5.87 -3.04 0.20
C ASN A 18 4.44 -3.61 0.05
N PRO A 19 3.64 -3.17 -0.92
CA PRO A 19 3.89 -2.08 -1.89
C PRO A 19 4.07 -0.70 -1.28
N ASN A 20 4.90 0.11 -1.90
CA ASN A 20 5.19 1.46 -1.44
C ASN A 20 3.99 2.41 -1.63
N ALA A 21 3.71 3.23 -0.64
CA ALA A 21 2.81 4.37 -0.78
C ALA A 21 3.63 5.69 -0.83
N PRO A 22 3.39 6.58 -1.81
CA PRO A 22 2.22 6.67 -2.69
C PRO A 22 2.37 6.01 -4.07
N THR A 23 3.50 5.37 -4.39
CA THR A 23 3.81 4.94 -5.76
C THR A 23 3.10 3.66 -6.20
N GLY A 24 2.65 2.82 -5.27
CA GLY A 24 2.05 1.51 -5.54
C GLY A 24 3.06 0.41 -5.92
N ARG A 25 4.34 0.75 -6.08
CA ARG A 25 5.36 -0.20 -6.55
C ARG A 25 5.72 -1.23 -5.48
N ALA A 26 5.71 -2.48 -5.87
CA ALA A 26 6.23 -3.58 -5.07
C ALA A 26 7.74 -3.76 -5.27
N ILE A 27 8.37 -4.40 -4.29
CA ILE A 27 9.75 -4.89 -4.34
C ILE A 27 9.73 -6.41 -4.46
N GLU A 28 10.62 -6.96 -5.25
CA GLU A 28 10.75 -8.40 -5.42
C GLU A 28 11.37 -9.07 -4.18
N LEU A 29 10.98 -10.31 -3.88
CA LEU A 29 11.49 -11.02 -2.70
C LEU A 29 13.00 -11.19 -2.69
N HIS A 30 13.65 -11.36 -3.87
CA HIS A 30 15.11 -11.45 -3.94
C HIS A 30 15.80 -10.15 -3.46
N ALA A 31 15.21 -8.98 -3.75
CA ALA A 31 15.73 -7.71 -3.28
C ALA A 31 15.50 -7.51 -1.77
N LEU A 32 14.36 -8.00 -1.24
CA LEU A 32 14.14 -8.04 0.22
C LEU A 32 15.14 -8.96 0.92
N ARG A 33 15.45 -10.12 0.34
CA ARG A 33 16.52 -11.02 0.87
C ARG A 33 17.85 -10.29 0.94
N ALA A 34 18.26 -9.58 -0.10
CA ALA A 34 19.51 -8.82 -0.10
C ALA A 34 19.53 -7.75 1.01
N ILE A 35 18.41 -7.06 1.25
CA ILE A 35 18.30 -6.09 2.35
C ILE A 35 18.43 -6.78 3.71
N LEU A 36 17.75 -7.90 3.93
CA LEU A 36 17.79 -8.67 5.17
C LEU A 36 19.20 -9.18 5.48
N GLU A 37 19.89 -9.71 4.48
CA GLU A 37 21.25 -10.24 4.59
C GLU A 37 22.28 -9.14 4.87
N SER A 38 22.10 -7.96 4.30
CA SER A 38 22.98 -6.81 4.51
C SER A 38 22.76 -6.09 5.84
N ASN A 39 21.71 -6.43 6.58
CA ASN A 39 21.31 -5.74 7.80
C ASN A 39 21.06 -6.72 8.96
N ARG A 40 21.91 -7.72 9.11
CA ARG A 40 21.79 -8.77 10.14
C ARG A 40 21.81 -8.23 11.57
N ASP A 41 22.44 -7.09 11.78
CA ASP A 41 22.63 -6.48 13.10
C ASP A 41 21.44 -5.61 13.53
N CYS A 42 20.42 -5.41 12.67
CA CYS A 42 19.27 -4.60 13.00
C CYS A 42 17.96 -5.17 12.43
N VAL A 43 16.84 -4.69 12.97
CA VAL A 43 15.51 -5.11 12.51
C VAL A 43 15.20 -4.51 11.14
N VAL A 44 14.72 -5.35 10.24
CA VAL A 44 14.10 -4.94 8.97
C VAL A 44 12.59 -5.12 9.10
N LEU A 45 11.86 -4.00 9.12
CA LEU A 45 10.42 -3.98 9.15
C LEU A 45 9.86 -3.80 7.75
N VAL A 46 9.03 -4.72 7.29
CA VAL A 46 8.32 -4.64 6.02
C VAL A 46 6.86 -4.34 6.29
N ASP A 47 6.43 -3.12 5.94
CA ASP A 47 5.02 -2.70 6.01
C ASP A 47 4.28 -3.19 4.76
N GLU A 48 3.45 -4.19 4.93
CA GLU A 48 2.66 -4.85 3.88
C GLU A 48 1.18 -4.44 3.91
N ALA A 49 0.88 -3.21 4.29
CA ALA A 49 -0.50 -2.74 4.35
C ALA A 49 -1.31 -2.89 3.05
N TYR A 50 -0.64 -3.02 1.91
CA TYR A 50 -1.26 -3.14 0.58
C TYR A 50 -0.92 -4.43 -0.17
N VAL A 51 -0.21 -5.37 0.44
CA VAL A 51 0.35 -6.58 -0.21
C VAL A 51 -0.72 -7.44 -0.91
N ASP A 52 -1.91 -7.51 -0.34
CA ASP A 52 -3.02 -8.35 -0.81
C ASP A 52 -3.57 -7.93 -2.19
N PHE A 53 -3.14 -6.80 -2.73
CA PHE A 53 -3.60 -6.30 -4.03
C PHE A 53 -2.67 -6.66 -5.20
N GLY A 54 -1.81 -7.66 -5.02
CA GLY A 54 -1.01 -8.25 -6.10
C GLY A 54 0.50 -8.22 -5.91
N ALA A 55 0.99 -7.89 -4.71
CA ALA A 55 2.39 -8.06 -4.37
C ALA A 55 2.66 -9.44 -3.74
N GLN A 56 3.92 -9.83 -3.72
CA GLN A 56 4.40 -11.02 -3.04
C GLN A 56 4.76 -10.68 -1.59
N SER A 57 4.18 -11.39 -0.62
CA SER A 57 4.42 -11.14 0.80
C SER A 57 5.77 -11.68 1.26
N ALA A 58 6.46 -10.91 2.09
CA ALA A 58 7.67 -11.32 2.80
C ALA A 58 7.35 -12.26 4.00
N ALA A 59 6.09 -12.51 4.33
CA ALA A 59 5.72 -13.38 5.44
C ALA A 59 6.33 -14.79 5.33
N GLY A 60 6.48 -15.30 4.11
CA GLY A 60 7.15 -16.58 3.84
C GLY A 60 8.64 -16.61 4.20
N LEU A 61 9.28 -15.44 4.36
CA LEU A 61 10.69 -15.31 4.72
C LEU A 61 10.91 -15.32 6.25
N VAL A 62 9.86 -15.13 7.05
CA VAL A 62 9.97 -15.06 8.52
C VAL A 62 10.68 -16.28 9.14
N PRO A 63 10.48 -17.52 8.66
CA PRO A 63 11.23 -18.66 9.21
C PRO A 63 12.73 -18.64 8.92
N GLU A 64 13.17 -17.91 7.90
CA GLU A 64 14.55 -17.87 7.43
C GLU A 64 15.38 -16.71 8.02
N TYR A 65 14.68 -15.66 8.53
CA TYR A 65 15.32 -14.42 8.95
C TYR A 65 14.87 -14.01 10.36
N ASP A 66 15.80 -13.98 11.29
CA ASP A 66 15.58 -13.61 12.68
C ASP A 66 15.47 -12.08 12.92
N ASN A 67 15.86 -11.29 11.93
CA ASN A 67 15.79 -9.83 11.92
C ASN A 67 14.56 -9.27 11.15
N LEU A 68 13.66 -10.13 10.62
CA LEU A 68 12.50 -9.71 9.85
C LEU A 68 11.24 -9.52 10.71
N VAL A 69 10.60 -8.36 10.57
CA VAL A 69 9.23 -8.11 11.02
C VAL A 69 8.37 -7.72 9.84
N VAL A 70 7.28 -8.45 9.59
CA VAL A 70 6.27 -8.12 8.58
C VAL A 70 5.04 -7.60 9.27
N VAL A 71 4.50 -6.46 8.81
CA VAL A 71 3.29 -5.84 9.39
C VAL A 71 2.16 -5.84 8.39
N HIS A 72 1.01 -6.34 8.81
CA HIS A 72 -0.23 -6.37 8.05
C HIS A 72 -1.34 -5.58 8.72
N THR A 73 -2.33 -5.16 7.96
CA THR A 73 -3.52 -4.47 8.48
C THR A 73 -4.81 -5.05 7.91
N LEU A 74 -5.87 -5.06 8.70
CA LEU A 74 -7.21 -5.37 8.20
C LEU A 74 -7.94 -4.15 7.62
N SER A 75 -7.29 -2.97 7.65
CA SER A 75 -7.89 -1.69 7.25
C SER A 75 -8.08 -1.54 5.74
N LYS A 76 -7.41 -2.34 4.91
CA LYS A 76 -7.39 -2.21 3.45
C LYS A 76 -8.16 -3.35 2.79
N SER A 77 -7.51 -4.47 2.54
CA SER A 77 -8.06 -5.62 1.82
C SER A 77 -9.23 -6.31 2.54
N ARG A 78 -9.29 -6.18 3.86
CA ARG A 78 -10.38 -6.73 4.68
C ARG A 78 -11.50 -5.72 4.99
N SER A 79 -11.40 -4.48 4.47
CA SER A 79 -12.41 -3.42 4.62
C SER A 79 -12.76 -3.06 6.08
N LEU A 80 -11.86 -3.31 7.03
CA LEU A 80 -12.07 -3.12 8.48
C LEU A 80 -11.30 -1.94 9.06
N ALA A 81 -11.16 -0.85 8.31
CA ALA A 81 -10.43 0.33 8.75
C ALA A 81 -10.92 0.89 10.10
N GLY A 82 -12.22 0.81 10.37
CA GLY A 82 -12.85 1.29 11.60
C GLY A 82 -12.50 0.46 12.84
N LEU A 83 -12.15 -0.82 12.68
CA LEU A 83 -11.82 -1.71 13.82
C LEU A 83 -10.38 -1.53 14.33
N ARG A 84 -9.52 -0.80 13.64
CA ARG A 84 -8.15 -0.49 14.04
C ARG A 84 -7.29 -1.73 14.36
N VAL A 85 -7.44 -2.81 13.56
CA VAL A 85 -6.73 -4.07 13.75
C VAL A 85 -5.62 -4.21 12.72
N GLY A 86 -4.44 -4.58 13.20
CA GLY A 86 -3.29 -5.02 12.43
C GLY A 86 -2.54 -6.10 13.21
N TYR A 87 -1.59 -6.74 12.57
CA TYR A 87 -0.76 -7.75 13.19
C TYR A 87 0.66 -7.73 12.62
N ALA A 88 1.60 -8.22 13.42
CA ALA A 88 2.98 -8.39 13.04
C ALA A 88 3.36 -9.87 13.04
N LEU A 89 4.18 -10.25 12.07
CA LEU A 89 4.79 -11.57 11.94
C LEU A 89 6.30 -11.41 12.10
N GLY A 90 6.90 -12.26 12.89
CA GLY A 90 8.35 -12.26 13.14
C GLY A 90 8.74 -13.44 14.03
N GLN A 91 10.01 -13.67 14.18
CA GLN A 91 10.54 -14.70 15.09
C GLN A 91 10.14 -14.41 16.56
N PRO A 92 10.11 -15.41 17.45
CA PRO A 92 9.62 -15.27 18.83
C PRO A 92 10.27 -14.14 19.63
N ASN A 93 11.57 -13.91 19.47
CA ASN A 93 12.31 -12.83 20.13
C ASN A 93 11.76 -11.43 19.74
N LEU A 94 11.51 -11.19 18.44
CA LEU A 94 10.99 -9.92 17.95
C LEU A 94 9.54 -9.72 18.37
N THR A 95 8.71 -10.76 18.29
CA THR A 95 7.31 -10.67 18.71
C THR A 95 7.18 -10.51 20.23
N ALA A 96 8.09 -11.07 21.04
CA ALA A 96 8.14 -10.85 22.47
C ALA A 96 8.52 -9.39 22.80
N ALA A 97 9.49 -8.81 22.09
CA ALA A 97 9.86 -7.41 22.24
C ALA A 97 8.69 -6.46 21.90
N LEU A 98 7.97 -6.73 20.79
CA LEU A 98 6.78 -5.96 20.42
C LEU A 98 5.68 -6.05 21.48
N ARG A 99 5.46 -7.23 22.07
CA ARG A 99 4.50 -7.41 23.17
C ARG A 99 4.93 -6.62 24.41
N CYS A 100 6.20 -6.67 24.78
CA CYS A 100 6.73 -5.92 25.91
C CYS A 100 6.46 -4.42 25.77
N VAL A 101 6.75 -3.83 24.61
CA VAL A 101 6.47 -2.41 24.35
C VAL A 101 4.96 -2.11 24.37
N ARG A 102 4.16 -2.94 23.71
CA ARG A 102 2.69 -2.79 23.71
C ARG A 102 2.15 -2.79 25.14
N ASP A 103 2.52 -3.77 25.93
CA ASP A 103 1.99 -3.97 27.30
C ASP A 103 2.45 -2.88 28.26
N SER A 104 3.58 -2.22 27.96
CA SER A 104 4.07 -1.06 28.70
C SER A 104 3.27 0.22 28.41
N ILE A 105 2.60 0.31 27.24
CA ILE A 105 1.83 1.48 26.81
C ILE A 105 0.33 1.23 27.03
N ASN A 106 -0.20 0.14 26.49
CA ASN A 106 -1.60 -0.28 26.58
C ASN A 106 -1.73 -1.77 26.30
N SER A 107 -1.94 -2.60 27.31
CA SER A 107 -2.06 -4.06 27.20
C SER A 107 -3.36 -4.53 26.52
N TYR A 108 -4.41 -3.68 26.48
CA TYR A 108 -5.74 -4.04 25.95
C TYR A 108 -6.11 -3.18 24.73
N THR A 109 -5.20 -3.07 23.76
CA THR A 109 -5.32 -2.20 22.58
C THR A 109 -6.44 -2.57 21.62
N VAL A 110 -6.82 -3.85 21.56
CA VAL A 110 -7.84 -4.38 20.64
C VAL A 110 -9.04 -4.86 21.45
N ASP A 111 -10.18 -4.20 21.26
CA ASP A 111 -11.41 -4.57 21.94
C ASP A 111 -12.00 -5.88 21.44
N ARG A 112 -12.99 -6.42 22.17
CA ARG A 112 -13.58 -7.74 21.89
C ARG A 112 -14.34 -7.78 20.54
N LEU A 113 -15.00 -6.68 20.16
CA LEU A 113 -15.71 -6.61 18.88
C LEU A 113 -14.72 -6.60 17.72
N ALA A 114 -13.63 -5.82 17.84
CA ALA A 114 -12.57 -5.79 16.86
C ALA A 114 -11.86 -7.15 16.70
N GLN A 115 -11.63 -7.87 17.80
CA GLN A 115 -11.09 -9.24 17.77
C GLN A 115 -12.03 -10.20 17.06
N THR A 116 -13.33 -10.17 17.39
CA THR A 116 -14.35 -11.06 16.77
C THR A 116 -14.52 -10.75 15.28
N GLY A 117 -14.67 -9.45 14.94
CA GLY A 117 -14.80 -9.01 13.55
C GLY A 117 -13.56 -9.32 12.72
N GLY A 118 -12.38 -9.09 13.27
CA GLY A 118 -11.10 -9.43 12.63
C GLY A 118 -10.97 -10.94 12.37
N ALA A 119 -11.29 -11.77 13.37
CA ALA A 119 -11.26 -13.23 13.23
C ALA A 119 -12.27 -13.72 12.17
N ALA A 120 -13.47 -13.14 12.11
CA ALA A 120 -14.48 -13.48 11.10
C ALA A 120 -13.96 -13.13 9.69
N ALA A 121 -13.43 -11.92 9.50
CA ALA A 121 -12.88 -11.48 8.22
C ALA A 121 -11.68 -12.32 7.75
N MET A 122 -10.85 -12.82 8.67
CA MET A 122 -9.74 -13.70 8.31
C MET A 122 -10.22 -15.09 7.84
N ARG A 123 -11.36 -15.56 8.37
CA ARG A 123 -11.99 -16.85 7.94
C ARG A 123 -12.73 -16.72 6.62
N ASP A 124 -13.28 -15.55 6.30
CA ASP A 124 -14.00 -15.31 5.04
C ASP A 124 -13.02 -15.06 3.89
N ARG A 125 -12.38 -16.16 3.52
CA ARG A 125 -11.35 -16.16 2.49
C ARG A 125 -11.94 -15.92 1.10
N ALA A 126 -13.10 -16.49 0.82
CA ALA A 126 -13.74 -16.39 -0.48
C ALA A 126 -14.13 -14.95 -0.83
N TYR A 127 -14.73 -14.22 0.13
CA TYR A 127 -15.06 -12.81 -0.06
C TYR A 127 -13.81 -11.95 -0.25
N PHE A 128 -12.80 -12.18 0.58
CA PHE A 128 -11.51 -11.48 0.48
C PHE A 128 -10.85 -11.66 -0.89
N GLU A 129 -10.72 -12.90 -1.36
CA GLU A 129 -10.08 -13.19 -2.65
C GLU A 129 -10.88 -12.57 -3.81
N ALA A 130 -12.20 -12.66 -3.78
CA ALA A 130 -13.08 -12.08 -4.78
C ALA A 130 -12.99 -10.56 -4.83
N THR A 131 -12.98 -9.89 -3.67
CA THR A 131 -12.87 -8.42 -3.62
C THR A 131 -11.50 -7.92 -4.01
N ALA A 132 -10.43 -8.58 -3.58
CA ALA A 132 -9.07 -8.24 -3.99
C ALA A 132 -8.87 -8.40 -5.51
N ALA A 133 -9.41 -9.45 -6.10
CA ALA A 133 -9.38 -9.68 -7.55
C ALA A 133 -10.13 -8.58 -8.33
N LYS A 134 -11.31 -8.17 -7.85
CA LYS A 134 -12.05 -7.04 -8.45
C LYS A 134 -11.24 -5.76 -8.46
N VAL A 135 -10.64 -5.40 -7.32
CA VAL A 135 -9.78 -4.20 -7.23
C VAL A 135 -8.62 -4.27 -8.22
N GLN A 136 -7.97 -5.43 -8.35
CA GLN A 136 -6.89 -5.62 -9.31
C GLN A 136 -7.37 -5.44 -10.76
N ALA A 137 -8.48 -6.07 -11.13
CA ALA A 137 -9.05 -5.96 -12.48
C ALA A 137 -9.43 -4.50 -12.83
N THR A 138 -10.14 -3.83 -11.93
CA THR A 138 -10.53 -2.41 -12.09
C THR A 138 -9.32 -1.50 -12.17
N ARG A 139 -8.27 -1.76 -11.37
CA ARG A 139 -6.99 -1.02 -11.42
C ARG A 139 -6.35 -1.10 -12.80
N GLU A 140 -6.19 -2.30 -13.34
CA GLU A 140 -5.54 -2.49 -14.64
C GLU A 140 -6.36 -1.85 -15.78
N ARG A 141 -7.68 -2.01 -15.76
CA ARG A 141 -8.59 -1.36 -16.72
C ARG A 141 -8.46 0.18 -16.67
N THR A 142 -8.48 0.73 -15.47
CA THR A 142 -8.35 2.19 -15.27
C THR A 142 -6.97 2.69 -15.71
N ALA A 143 -5.91 1.96 -15.37
CA ALA A 143 -4.55 2.30 -15.75
C ALA A 143 -4.36 2.29 -17.29
N ALA A 144 -4.96 1.32 -17.99
CA ALA A 144 -4.93 1.27 -19.45
C ALA A 144 -5.63 2.50 -20.05
N ARG A 145 -6.85 2.81 -19.61
CA ARG A 145 -7.60 3.98 -20.10
C ARG A 145 -6.88 5.31 -19.84
N LEU A 146 -6.22 5.46 -18.70
CA LEU A 146 -5.45 6.67 -18.40
C LEU A 146 -4.21 6.81 -19.29
N ARG A 147 -3.55 5.70 -19.64
CA ARG A 147 -2.43 5.72 -20.60
C ARG A 147 -2.88 6.17 -21.99
N GLU A 148 -4.05 5.73 -22.45
CA GLU A 148 -4.68 6.20 -23.69
C GLU A 148 -4.98 7.71 -23.66
N LEU A 149 -5.26 8.28 -22.50
CA LEU A 149 -5.44 9.70 -22.27
C LEU A 149 -4.11 10.48 -22.08
N GLY A 150 -2.95 9.85 -22.29
CA GLY A 150 -1.65 10.49 -22.19
C GLY A 150 -1.00 10.52 -20.82
N PHE A 151 -1.60 9.89 -19.81
CA PHE A 151 -1.01 9.84 -18.48
C PHE A 151 0.17 8.86 -18.39
N THR A 152 1.17 9.24 -17.65
CA THR A 152 2.13 8.31 -17.07
C THR A 152 1.48 7.65 -15.86
N VAL A 153 1.35 6.32 -15.88
CA VAL A 153 0.79 5.52 -14.78
C VAL A 153 1.85 4.56 -14.31
N TYR A 154 2.31 4.70 -13.06
CA TYR A 154 3.26 3.76 -12.47
C TYR A 154 2.64 2.37 -12.28
N PRO A 155 3.42 1.28 -12.49
CA PRO A 155 2.98 -0.06 -12.11
C PRO A 155 2.59 -0.08 -10.63
N SER A 156 1.43 -0.65 -10.32
CA SER A 156 0.93 -0.71 -8.96
C SER A 156 0.52 -2.12 -8.57
N ALA A 157 0.90 -2.52 -7.35
CA ALA A 157 0.43 -3.71 -6.67
C ALA A 157 -0.39 -3.34 -5.40
N ALA A 158 -0.96 -2.12 -5.37
CA ALA A 158 -1.80 -1.61 -4.28
C ALA A 158 -3.24 -1.38 -4.76
N ASN A 159 -4.12 -0.95 -3.86
CA ASN A 159 -5.48 -0.52 -4.20
C ASN A 159 -5.56 0.94 -4.68
N PHE A 160 -4.52 1.45 -5.25
CA PHE A 160 -4.44 2.79 -5.84
C PHE A 160 -3.42 2.80 -6.98
N ILE A 161 -3.51 3.82 -7.83
CA ILE A 161 -2.53 4.13 -8.87
C ILE A 161 -1.89 5.49 -8.60
N PHE A 162 -0.69 5.69 -9.13
CA PHE A 162 0.06 6.94 -9.04
C PHE A 162 0.33 7.45 -10.44
N ILE A 163 -0.23 8.63 -10.76
CA ILE A 163 -0.35 9.13 -12.12
C ILE A 163 0.14 10.57 -12.25
N SER A 164 0.66 10.92 -13.43
CA SER A 164 0.97 12.30 -13.83
C SER A 164 0.64 12.51 -15.30
N HIS A 165 0.45 13.76 -15.72
CA HIS A 165 0.26 14.11 -17.12
C HIS A 165 1.34 15.12 -17.55
N PRO A 166 1.95 14.99 -18.74
CA PRO A 166 3.04 15.87 -19.16
C PRO A 166 2.59 17.33 -19.32
N ASP A 167 1.38 17.55 -19.85
CA ASP A 167 0.89 18.87 -20.22
C ASP A 167 -0.12 19.45 -19.20
N ARG A 168 -0.39 18.77 -18.10
CA ARG A 168 -1.34 19.20 -17.06
C ARG A 168 -0.73 19.04 -15.67
N ALA A 169 -0.61 20.17 -14.96
CA ALA A 169 -0.12 20.13 -13.59
C ALA A 169 -1.08 19.34 -12.68
N ALA A 170 -0.53 18.47 -11.82
CA ALA A 170 -1.32 17.65 -10.90
C ALA A 170 -2.22 18.50 -9.98
N ARG A 171 -1.76 19.69 -9.57
CA ARG A 171 -2.54 20.62 -8.75
C ARG A 171 -3.76 21.18 -9.49
N ALA A 172 -3.64 21.45 -10.80
CA ALA A 172 -4.77 21.90 -11.62
C ALA A 172 -5.80 20.77 -11.82
N LEU A 173 -5.32 19.53 -12.11
CA LEU A 173 -6.18 18.35 -12.19
C LEU A 173 -6.90 18.07 -10.87
N LEU A 174 -6.20 18.20 -9.73
CA LEU A 174 -6.80 18.05 -8.40
C LEU A 174 -7.96 19.02 -8.20
N ALA A 175 -7.77 20.31 -8.54
CA ALA A 175 -8.81 21.33 -8.38
C ALA A 175 -10.02 21.02 -9.27
N GLY A 176 -9.82 20.76 -10.56
CA GLY A 176 -10.89 20.45 -11.49
C GLY A 176 -11.65 19.16 -11.16
N LEU A 177 -10.95 18.11 -10.70
CA LEU A 177 -11.59 16.89 -10.22
C LEU A 177 -12.45 17.15 -8.99
N ARG A 178 -11.96 17.96 -8.04
CA ARG A 178 -12.71 18.32 -6.84
C ARG A 178 -13.98 19.09 -7.14
N GLU A 179 -13.96 20.01 -8.12
CA GLU A 179 -15.16 20.72 -8.61
C GLU A 179 -16.22 19.77 -9.17
N LYS A 180 -15.78 18.62 -9.72
CA LYS A 180 -16.64 17.54 -10.22
C LYS A 180 -17.03 16.51 -9.15
N GLY A 181 -16.69 16.74 -7.87
CA GLY A 181 -16.99 15.83 -6.77
C GLY A 181 -16.07 14.61 -6.69
N VAL A 182 -14.99 14.59 -7.47
CA VAL A 182 -14.01 13.48 -7.47
C VAL A 182 -12.83 13.83 -6.57
N LEU A 183 -12.62 13.03 -5.51
CA LEU A 183 -11.56 13.26 -4.53
C LEU A 183 -10.38 12.32 -4.79
N VAL A 184 -9.22 12.93 -5.05
CA VAL A 184 -7.94 12.24 -5.22
C VAL A 184 -6.90 12.82 -4.27
N ARG A 185 -5.77 12.14 -4.08
CA ARG A 185 -4.71 12.62 -3.19
C ARG A 185 -3.57 13.22 -3.97
N TRP A 186 -3.17 14.44 -3.60
CA TRP A 186 -1.97 15.13 -4.04
C TRP A 186 -0.97 15.28 -2.89
N PHE A 187 0.33 15.40 -3.21
CA PHE A 187 1.41 15.54 -2.24
C PHE A 187 2.29 16.73 -2.60
N ASP A 188 2.31 17.74 -1.74
CA ASP A 188 3.22 18.89 -1.85
C ASP A 188 4.61 18.50 -1.35
N ARG A 189 5.32 17.73 -2.16
CA ARG A 189 6.67 17.23 -1.84
C ARG A 189 7.52 17.17 -3.11
N PRO A 190 8.82 17.55 -3.05
CA PRO A 190 9.72 17.42 -4.19
C PRO A 190 9.68 16.04 -4.83
N ARG A 191 9.77 15.98 -6.16
CA ARG A 191 9.74 14.77 -7.01
C ARG A 191 8.39 14.07 -7.14
N ILE A 192 7.39 14.40 -6.32
CA ILE A 192 6.05 13.79 -6.39
C ILE A 192 4.92 14.84 -6.45
N ASP A 193 5.26 16.12 -6.50
CA ASP A 193 4.35 17.26 -6.58
C ASP A 193 3.58 17.36 -7.91
N ASN A 194 4.04 16.69 -8.97
CA ASN A 194 3.29 16.59 -10.23
C ASN A 194 2.57 15.23 -10.37
N TYR A 195 2.24 14.57 -9.26
CA TYR A 195 1.53 13.30 -9.27
C TYR A 195 0.26 13.33 -8.42
N LEU A 196 -0.71 12.53 -8.83
CA LEU A 196 -1.94 12.24 -8.07
C LEU A 196 -1.95 10.76 -7.68
N ARG A 197 -2.32 10.46 -6.44
CA ARG A 197 -2.68 9.11 -6.03
C ARG A 197 -4.20 8.96 -6.11
N VAL A 198 -4.65 8.00 -6.90
CA VAL A 198 -6.06 7.69 -7.14
C VAL A 198 -6.36 6.32 -6.53
N SER A 199 -7.21 6.27 -5.51
CA SER A 199 -7.70 5.01 -4.95
C SER A 199 -8.63 4.33 -5.95
N ILE A 200 -8.55 3.02 -6.05
CA ILE A 200 -9.44 2.23 -6.91
C ILE A 200 -10.75 2.00 -6.17
N GLY A 201 -11.82 2.48 -6.74
CA GLY A 201 -13.20 2.28 -6.32
C GLY A 201 -13.91 1.20 -7.11
N THR A 202 -15.24 1.28 -7.18
CA THR A 202 -16.05 0.42 -8.07
C THR A 202 -15.79 0.75 -9.54
N ASP A 203 -16.27 -0.10 -10.44
CA ASP A 203 -16.14 0.14 -11.87
C ASP A 203 -16.82 1.46 -12.28
N GLU A 204 -18.00 1.75 -11.74
CA GLU A 204 -18.76 2.98 -12.00
C GLU A 204 -18.03 4.22 -11.48
N GLU A 205 -17.44 4.15 -10.29
CA GLU A 205 -16.64 5.25 -9.72
C GLU A 205 -15.39 5.53 -10.57
N MET A 206 -14.73 4.49 -11.06
CA MET A 206 -13.55 4.66 -11.91
C MET A 206 -13.91 5.13 -13.31
N ASP A 207 -15.07 4.78 -13.84
CA ASP A 207 -15.58 5.30 -15.10
C ASP A 207 -15.93 6.79 -14.98
N ALA A 208 -16.59 7.19 -13.90
CA ALA A 208 -16.86 8.60 -13.58
C ALA A 208 -15.56 9.41 -13.43
N PHE A 209 -14.55 8.86 -12.75
CA PHE A 209 -13.24 9.48 -12.63
C PHE A 209 -12.58 9.67 -14.01
N CYS A 210 -12.57 8.65 -14.86
CA CYS A 210 -11.98 8.73 -16.19
C CYS A 210 -12.71 9.74 -17.09
N ALA A 211 -14.05 9.80 -17.03
CA ALA A 211 -14.84 10.79 -17.75
C ALA A 211 -14.51 12.21 -17.29
N ALA A 212 -14.43 12.43 -15.97
CA ALA A 212 -14.06 13.74 -15.40
C ALA A 212 -12.67 14.19 -15.85
N VAL A 213 -11.69 13.28 -15.84
CA VAL A 213 -10.34 13.55 -16.35
C VAL A 213 -10.36 13.93 -17.83
N GLN A 214 -11.06 13.16 -18.66
CA GLN A 214 -11.16 13.40 -20.11
C GLN A 214 -11.74 14.81 -20.41
N GLU A 215 -12.77 15.24 -19.69
CA GLU A 215 -13.32 16.59 -19.83
C GLU A 215 -12.32 17.67 -19.43
N LEU A 216 -11.49 17.44 -18.39
CA LEU A 216 -10.48 18.40 -17.96
C LEU A 216 -9.32 18.53 -18.95
N LEU A 217 -9.04 17.48 -19.72
CA LEU A 217 -8.02 17.52 -20.78
C LEU A 217 -8.50 18.27 -22.02
N THR A 218 -9.81 18.22 -22.33
CA THR A 218 -10.41 18.89 -23.50
C THR A 218 -10.69 20.38 -23.26
N LYS A 219 -10.80 20.83 -22.00
CA LYS A 219 -10.91 22.24 -21.67
C LYS A 219 -9.54 22.92 -21.78
N THR A 220 -9.37 23.74 -22.77
CA THR A 220 -8.18 24.57 -23.03
C THR A 220 -8.10 25.72 -22.04
#